data_17ba2712c3f918c0ccdd4f8635dccc47
#
_entry.id   17ba2712c3f918c0ccdd4f8635dccc47
#
_cell.length_a   1.000
_cell.length_b   1.000
_cell.length_c   1.000
_cell.angle_alpha   90.00
_cell.angle_beta   90.00
_cell.angle_gamma   90.00
#
_symmetry.space_group_name_H-M   'P 1'
#
loop_
_entity.id
_entity.type
_entity.pdbx_description
1 polymer ?
#
loop_
_entity_poly.entity_id
_entity_poly.type
_entity_poly.pdbx_seq_one_letter_code
_entity_poly.pdbx_strand_id
1 'polypeptide(L)'
;MEDFVVLNLGFACTRHHWQGNDISSPFLRLFFVQNGSAVLHLRGGDVVLRPDRLYLIPDYEPHSYDCEPGFAFYYLFVFLLPQERTSLFDRYELPLEVEANHAARLLFQNYCMLYPQLNLPSRSAEEFLNHQAYRDYVQAFMVMPYYERMQLCGLAGILLSYFVKHGRERAQLHDARIAPILEYIQQHLHESISVEQLADRACLTKSYFIRRFRQVVGITPIQYVQKRKVQHAQKLLLESEKSVGQIAAEVGFADTAYFIRIFKGHIGYTPQEYRVRLIG
;
A
#
# COMPACT_ATOMS: atom_id res chain seq x y z
N MET A 1 -16.66 -4.30 -5.99
CA MET A 1 -16.16 -5.50 -5.29
C MET A 1 -14.75 -5.93 -5.76
N GLU A 2 -14.21 -5.28 -6.79
CA GLU A 2 -12.83 -5.53 -7.26
C GLU A 2 -11.89 -4.41 -6.75
N ASP A 3 -11.81 -4.28 -5.42
CA ASP A 3 -10.99 -3.24 -4.80
C ASP A 3 -9.56 -3.69 -4.57
N PHE A 4 -9.29 -4.98 -4.83
CA PHE A 4 -8.03 -5.64 -4.53
C PHE A 4 -7.49 -6.41 -5.73
N VAL A 5 -6.17 -6.38 -5.90
CA VAL A 5 -5.42 -7.33 -6.72
C VAL A 5 -4.57 -8.15 -5.77
N VAL A 6 -4.80 -9.45 -5.72
CA VAL A 6 -3.97 -10.38 -4.95
C VAL A 6 -2.76 -10.75 -5.81
N LEU A 7 -1.59 -10.34 -5.35
CA LEU A 7 -0.33 -10.57 -6.07
C LEU A 7 0.24 -11.94 -5.74
N ASN A 8 0.36 -12.22 -4.46
CA ASN A 8 0.96 -13.46 -3.95
C ASN A 8 0.25 -13.93 -2.69
N LEU A 9 0.23 -15.24 -2.53
CA LEU A 9 -0.29 -15.92 -1.36
C LEU A 9 0.54 -17.17 -1.14
N GLY A 10 1.04 -17.39 0.07
CA GLY A 10 1.86 -18.57 0.32
C GLY A 10 2.25 -18.77 1.77
N PHE A 11 3.11 -19.76 1.97
CA PHE A 11 3.71 -20.10 3.24
C PHE A 11 5.23 -20.10 3.12
N ALA A 12 5.90 -19.50 4.08
CA ALA A 12 7.35 -19.45 4.16
C ALA A 12 7.84 -19.94 5.54
N CYS A 13 9.00 -20.60 5.54
CA CYS A 13 9.72 -20.98 6.76
C CYS A 13 11.20 -20.73 6.56
N THR A 14 11.81 -19.95 7.44
CA THR A 14 13.24 -19.64 7.38
C THR A 14 14.04 -20.82 7.91
N ARG A 15 14.97 -21.35 7.10
CA ARG A 15 15.89 -22.44 7.53
C ARG A 15 17.15 -21.90 8.22
N HIS A 16 17.54 -20.69 7.84
CA HIS A 16 18.70 -19.97 8.35
C HIS A 16 18.27 -18.58 8.75
N HIS A 17 19.12 -17.88 9.52
CA HIS A 17 18.92 -16.46 9.77
C HIS A 17 18.80 -15.70 8.44
N TRP A 18 17.77 -14.89 8.31
CA TRP A 18 17.49 -14.15 7.09
C TRP A 18 17.16 -12.70 7.38
N GLN A 19 17.77 -11.81 6.61
CA GLN A 19 17.54 -10.38 6.70
C GLN A 19 17.07 -9.83 5.36
N GLY A 20 16.06 -8.98 5.40
CA GLY A 20 15.63 -8.18 4.27
C GLY A 20 15.73 -6.71 4.64
N ASN A 21 16.48 -5.92 3.86
CA ASN A 21 16.76 -4.53 4.17
C ASN A 21 16.10 -3.58 3.17
N ASP A 22 15.68 -2.39 3.65
CA ASP A 22 15.18 -1.27 2.85
C ASP A 22 14.04 -1.64 1.87
N ILE A 23 13.12 -2.49 2.33
CA ILE A 23 11.98 -2.94 1.53
C ILE A 23 10.91 -1.85 1.55
N SER A 24 10.45 -1.47 0.37
CA SER A 24 9.26 -0.63 0.20
C SER A 24 8.51 -1.09 -1.04
N SER A 25 7.22 -1.32 -0.94
CA SER A 25 6.42 -1.90 -2.02
C SER A 25 5.12 -1.15 -2.22
N PRO A 26 4.60 -1.11 -3.46
CA PRO A 26 3.34 -0.43 -3.77
C PRO A 26 2.10 -1.22 -3.32
N PHE A 27 2.29 -2.29 -2.57
CA PHE A 27 1.23 -3.17 -2.08
C PHE A 27 1.37 -3.41 -0.58
N LEU A 28 0.26 -3.66 0.05
CA LEU A 28 0.22 -4.03 1.46
C LEU A 28 0.60 -5.51 1.66
N ARG A 29 1.17 -5.80 2.81
CA ARG A 29 1.53 -7.16 3.21
C ARG A 29 0.73 -7.55 4.45
N LEU A 30 0.09 -8.70 4.36
CA LEU A 30 -0.56 -9.38 5.47
C LEU A 30 0.25 -10.62 5.83
N PHE A 31 0.61 -10.76 7.09
CA PHE A 31 1.28 -11.94 7.61
C PHE A 31 0.45 -12.58 8.72
N PHE A 32 0.36 -13.90 8.69
CA PHE A 32 -0.05 -14.69 9.84
C PHE A 32 1.15 -15.51 10.31
N VAL A 33 1.64 -15.25 11.51
CA VAL A 33 2.79 -15.97 12.06
C VAL A 33 2.31 -17.29 12.66
N GLN A 34 2.87 -18.39 12.17
CA GLN A 34 2.54 -19.73 12.64
C GLN A 34 3.48 -20.18 13.76
N ASN A 35 4.79 -19.93 13.63
CA ASN A 35 5.81 -20.38 14.57
C ASN A 35 7.06 -19.49 14.52
N GLY A 36 7.84 -19.49 15.61
CA GLY A 36 9.08 -18.72 15.72
C GLY A 36 8.85 -17.23 15.90
N SER A 37 9.88 -16.43 15.68
CA SER A 37 9.84 -14.98 15.80
C SER A 37 10.71 -14.30 14.75
N ALA A 38 10.37 -13.06 14.43
CA ALA A 38 11.17 -12.16 13.63
C ALA A 38 11.03 -10.74 14.18
N VAL A 39 11.98 -9.88 13.87
CA VAL A 39 11.89 -8.45 14.16
C VAL A 39 11.59 -7.69 12.87
N LEU A 40 10.55 -6.90 12.90
CA LEU A 40 10.19 -5.97 11.86
C LEU A 40 10.65 -4.57 12.27
N HIS A 41 11.58 -3.99 11.53
CA HIS A 41 12.10 -2.65 11.76
C HIS A 41 11.29 -1.64 10.91
N LEU A 42 10.62 -0.72 11.56
CA LEU A 42 9.83 0.35 10.96
C LEU A 42 10.38 1.72 11.37
N ARG A 43 10.01 2.78 10.66
CA ARG A 43 10.35 4.16 11.06
C ARG A 43 9.86 4.51 12.47
N GLY A 44 8.76 3.91 12.93
CA GLY A 44 8.15 4.11 14.25
C GLY A 44 8.77 3.26 15.38
N GLY A 45 9.73 2.40 15.07
CA GLY A 45 10.37 1.48 16.03
C GLY A 45 10.22 0.01 15.62
N ASP A 46 10.83 -0.85 16.39
CA ASP A 46 10.89 -2.28 16.15
C ASP A 46 9.65 -3.00 16.68
N VAL A 47 9.16 -3.98 15.92
CA VAL A 47 8.02 -4.83 16.28
C VAL A 47 8.41 -6.28 16.19
N VAL A 48 8.22 -7.02 17.28
CA VAL A 48 8.48 -8.47 17.30
C VAL A 48 7.26 -9.22 16.77
N LEU A 49 7.43 -9.90 15.64
CA LEU A 49 6.41 -10.75 15.06
C LEU A 49 6.31 -12.07 15.85
N ARG A 50 5.11 -12.39 16.33
CA ARG A 50 4.85 -13.53 17.24
C ARG A 50 3.78 -14.47 16.69
N PRO A 51 3.79 -15.76 17.09
CA PRO A 51 2.76 -16.72 16.69
C PRO A 51 1.34 -16.27 17.05
N ASP A 52 0.38 -16.76 16.27
CA ASP A 52 -1.06 -16.52 16.41
C ASP A 52 -1.46 -15.05 16.33
N ARG A 53 -0.69 -14.27 15.56
CA ARG A 53 -0.96 -12.85 15.27
C ARG A 53 -1.03 -12.62 13.77
N LEU A 54 -1.88 -11.66 13.39
CA LEU A 54 -1.90 -11.05 12.06
C LEU A 54 -1.17 -9.71 12.11
N TYR A 55 -0.34 -9.48 11.09
CA TYR A 55 0.39 -8.23 10.90
C TYR A 55 0.03 -7.62 9.56
N LEU A 56 -0.13 -6.30 9.54
CA LEU A 56 -0.42 -5.52 8.34
C LEU A 56 0.67 -4.47 8.15
N ILE A 57 1.46 -4.62 7.09
CA ILE A 57 2.40 -3.58 6.66
C ILE A 57 1.75 -2.82 5.51
N PRO A 58 1.51 -1.51 5.67
CA PRO A 58 0.94 -0.69 4.62
C PRO A 58 1.79 -0.64 3.36
N ASP A 59 1.16 -0.28 2.25
CA ASP A 59 1.85 0.08 1.03
C ASP A 59 2.82 1.26 1.27
N TYR A 60 3.96 1.23 0.59
CA TYR A 60 5.01 2.25 0.66
C TYR A 60 5.61 2.50 2.06
N GLU A 61 5.31 1.68 3.07
CA GLU A 61 5.97 1.76 4.37
C GLU A 61 7.37 1.13 4.28
N PRO A 62 8.45 1.92 4.44
CA PRO A 62 9.81 1.38 4.43
C PRO A 62 10.05 0.52 5.67
N HIS A 63 10.56 -0.69 5.45
CA HIS A 63 10.79 -1.63 6.53
C HIS A 63 11.95 -2.58 6.23
N SER A 64 12.46 -3.22 7.28
CA SER A 64 13.45 -4.29 7.19
C SER A 64 13.03 -5.45 8.09
N TYR A 65 13.49 -6.65 7.80
CA TYR A 65 13.23 -7.84 8.59
C TYR A 65 14.52 -8.45 9.12
N ASP A 66 14.44 -8.96 10.31
CA ASP A 66 15.42 -9.84 10.92
C ASP A 66 14.70 -11.10 11.39
N CYS A 67 14.90 -12.22 10.68
CA CYS A 67 14.15 -13.46 10.87
C CYS A 67 15.02 -14.55 11.42
N GLU A 68 14.66 -15.08 12.59
CA GLU A 68 15.32 -16.21 13.20
C GLU A 68 15.08 -17.53 12.44
N PRO A 69 15.98 -18.50 12.54
CA PRO A 69 15.74 -19.85 12.01
C PRO A 69 14.47 -20.46 12.62
N GLY A 70 13.64 -21.06 11.78
CA GLY A 70 12.35 -21.65 12.19
C GLY A 70 11.19 -20.66 12.24
N PHE A 71 11.39 -19.38 11.89
CA PHE A 71 10.29 -18.46 11.71
C PHE A 71 9.42 -18.88 10.52
N ALA A 72 8.16 -19.20 10.80
CA ALA A 72 7.22 -19.75 9.84
C ALA A 72 5.94 -18.92 9.80
N PHE A 73 5.55 -18.49 8.61
CA PHE A 73 4.43 -17.59 8.43
C PHE A 73 3.72 -17.77 7.08
N TYR A 74 2.44 -17.49 7.07
CA TYR A 74 1.66 -17.29 5.86
C TYR A 74 1.74 -15.81 5.46
N TYR A 75 1.71 -15.56 4.14
CA TYR A 75 1.68 -14.20 3.61
C TYR A 75 0.61 -14.05 2.53
N LEU A 76 0.06 -12.85 2.47
CA LEU A 76 -0.84 -12.39 1.42
C LEU A 76 -0.43 -10.97 1.03
N PHE A 77 -0.08 -10.77 -0.25
CA PHE A 77 0.28 -9.47 -0.79
C PHE A 77 -0.84 -8.95 -1.64
N VAL A 78 -1.31 -7.76 -1.31
CA VAL A 78 -2.50 -7.18 -1.90
C VAL A 78 -2.20 -5.76 -2.38
N PHE A 79 -2.45 -5.53 -3.65
CA PHE A 79 -2.45 -4.19 -4.21
C PHE A 79 -3.87 -3.62 -4.13
N LEU A 80 -3.99 -2.42 -3.58
CA LEU A 80 -5.26 -1.69 -3.52
C LEU A 80 -5.44 -0.94 -4.83
N LEU A 81 -6.47 -1.28 -5.59
CA LEU A 81 -6.82 -0.51 -6.76
C LEU A 81 -7.23 0.91 -6.33
N PRO A 82 -6.70 1.95 -6.98
CA PRO A 82 -7.17 3.31 -6.74
C PRO A 82 -8.64 3.38 -7.14
N GLN A 83 -9.50 3.55 -6.16
CA GLN A 83 -10.91 3.80 -6.40
C GLN A 83 -11.19 5.28 -6.45
N GLU A 84 -12.32 5.65 -7.04
CA GLU A 84 -12.89 6.99 -6.98
C GLU A 84 -13.21 7.44 -5.54
N ARG A 85 -13.12 6.52 -4.56
CA ARG A 85 -13.39 6.74 -3.14
C ARG A 85 -12.10 6.73 -2.31
N THR A 86 -12.18 7.32 -1.12
CA THR A 86 -11.10 7.34 -0.12
C THR A 86 -10.53 5.94 0.15
N SER A 87 -9.20 5.81 0.15
CA SER A 87 -8.50 4.58 0.47
C SER A 87 -8.86 4.09 1.89
N LEU A 88 -8.77 2.78 2.12
CA LEU A 88 -8.95 2.16 3.44
C LEU A 88 -8.09 2.85 4.51
N PHE A 89 -6.83 3.17 4.19
CA PHE A 89 -5.89 3.85 5.08
C PHE A 89 -6.16 5.35 5.25
N ASP A 90 -6.87 5.97 4.31
CA ASP A 90 -7.35 7.34 4.50
C ASP A 90 -8.55 7.35 5.47
N ARG A 91 -9.33 6.26 5.46
CA ARG A 91 -10.53 6.12 6.28
C ARG A 91 -10.24 5.65 7.71
N TYR A 92 -9.31 4.73 7.86
CA TYR A 92 -9.00 4.13 9.15
C TYR A 92 -7.53 4.31 9.52
N GLU A 93 -7.28 4.52 10.78
CA GLU A 93 -5.99 4.30 11.40
C GLU A 93 -5.95 2.85 11.87
N LEU A 94 -5.31 1.99 11.08
CA LEU A 94 -5.28 0.57 11.34
C LEU A 94 -4.10 0.22 12.25
N PRO A 95 -4.29 -0.71 13.21
CA PRO A 95 -3.19 -1.24 13.99
C PRO A 95 -2.26 -2.08 13.09
N LEU A 96 -0.99 -2.13 13.46
CA LEU A 96 -0.01 -2.98 12.78
C LEU A 96 -0.23 -4.47 13.08
N GLU A 97 -0.71 -4.78 14.28
CA GLU A 97 -0.88 -6.13 14.83
C GLU A 97 -2.29 -6.31 15.38
N VAL A 98 -2.88 -7.48 15.11
CA VAL A 98 -4.15 -7.91 15.72
C VAL A 98 -4.09 -9.39 16.09
N GLU A 99 -4.90 -9.79 17.06
CA GLU A 99 -5.07 -11.22 17.39
C GLU A 99 -5.69 -11.96 16.21
N ALA A 100 -5.10 -13.09 15.88
CA ALA A 100 -5.65 -14.02 14.90
C ALA A 100 -6.41 -15.14 15.62
N ASN A 101 -7.56 -15.51 15.10
CA ASN A 101 -8.26 -16.69 15.56
C ASN A 101 -7.96 -17.90 14.66
N HIS A 102 -8.43 -19.08 15.08
CA HIS A 102 -8.27 -20.31 14.32
C HIS A 102 -8.82 -20.22 12.87
N ALA A 103 -9.88 -19.44 12.65
CA ALA A 103 -10.47 -19.24 11.33
C ALA A 103 -9.51 -18.52 10.37
N ALA A 104 -8.76 -17.51 10.84
CA ALA A 104 -7.75 -16.82 10.02
C ALA A 104 -6.64 -17.79 9.56
N ARG A 105 -6.18 -18.68 10.44
CA ARG A 105 -5.22 -19.74 10.10
C ARG A 105 -5.77 -20.67 9.01
N LEU A 106 -6.99 -21.18 9.20
CA LEU A 106 -7.63 -22.08 8.23
C LEU A 106 -7.84 -21.41 6.87
N LEU A 107 -8.18 -20.12 6.85
CA LEU A 107 -8.29 -19.37 5.60
C LEU A 107 -6.96 -19.38 4.83
N PHE A 108 -5.86 -19.01 5.48
CA PHE A 108 -4.55 -19.06 4.83
C PHE A 108 -4.20 -20.46 4.33
N GLN A 109 -4.37 -21.48 5.18
CA GLN A 109 -4.05 -22.87 4.81
C GLN A 109 -4.85 -23.33 3.60
N ASN A 110 -6.16 -23.15 3.62
CA ASN A 110 -7.04 -23.59 2.54
C ASN A 110 -6.74 -22.87 1.22
N TYR A 111 -6.54 -21.56 1.26
CA TYR A 111 -6.29 -20.79 0.06
C TYR A 111 -4.88 -21.01 -0.51
N CYS A 112 -3.86 -21.25 0.34
CA CYS A 112 -2.55 -21.69 -0.14
C CYS A 112 -2.61 -23.06 -0.87
N MET A 113 -3.49 -23.97 -0.43
CA MET A 113 -3.70 -25.23 -1.11
C MET A 113 -4.49 -25.08 -2.43
N LEU A 114 -5.48 -24.18 -2.46
CA LEU A 114 -6.30 -23.92 -3.66
C LEU A 114 -5.52 -23.17 -4.75
N TYR A 115 -4.60 -22.29 -4.35
CA TYR A 115 -3.87 -21.40 -5.26
C TYR A 115 -2.34 -21.53 -5.10
N PRO A 116 -1.76 -22.74 -5.28
CA PRO A 116 -0.32 -22.96 -5.10
C PRO A 116 0.54 -22.13 -6.07
N GLN A 117 -0.02 -21.73 -7.22
CA GLN A 117 0.64 -20.90 -8.22
C GLN A 117 0.89 -19.46 -7.76
N LEU A 118 0.21 -19.01 -6.69
CA LEU A 118 0.42 -17.68 -6.10
C LEU A 118 1.59 -17.65 -5.10
N ASN A 119 2.15 -18.84 -4.77
CA ASN A 119 3.31 -18.90 -3.91
C ASN A 119 4.53 -18.31 -4.63
N LEU A 120 5.34 -17.58 -3.85
CA LEU A 120 6.57 -17.00 -4.39
C LEU A 120 7.56 -18.08 -4.80
N PRO A 121 8.13 -18.01 -6.02
CA PRO A 121 9.07 -19.00 -6.52
C PRO A 121 10.39 -19.01 -5.74
N SER A 122 10.85 -17.84 -5.27
CA SER A 122 12.01 -17.73 -4.39
C SER A 122 11.69 -16.92 -3.13
N ARG A 123 12.57 -17.04 -2.12
CA ARG A 123 12.40 -16.38 -0.82
C ARG A 123 13.18 -15.07 -0.73
N SER A 124 13.70 -14.59 -1.84
CA SER A 124 14.47 -13.35 -1.90
C SER A 124 13.54 -12.15 -1.90
N ALA A 125 13.79 -11.20 -0.98
CA ALA A 125 13.11 -9.89 -1.00
C ALA A 125 13.38 -9.11 -2.31
N GLU A 126 14.45 -9.44 -3.00
CA GLU A 126 14.85 -8.83 -4.28
C GLU A 126 13.88 -9.14 -5.43
N GLU A 127 13.17 -10.27 -5.38
CA GLU A 127 12.15 -10.59 -6.40
C GLU A 127 11.00 -9.60 -6.40
N PHE A 128 10.67 -9.03 -5.24
CA PHE A 128 9.64 -7.98 -5.15
C PHE A 128 10.12 -6.61 -5.62
N LEU A 129 11.42 -6.46 -5.80
CA LEU A 129 12.02 -5.26 -6.37
C LEU A 129 12.08 -5.33 -7.90
N ASN A 130 11.69 -6.47 -8.51
CA ASN A 130 11.67 -6.65 -9.95
C ASN A 130 10.30 -6.25 -10.53
N HIS A 131 10.27 -5.21 -11.34
CA HIS A 131 9.07 -4.69 -12.02
C HIS A 131 8.38 -5.70 -12.92
N GLN A 132 9.17 -6.51 -13.61
CA GLN A 132 8.62 -7.50 -14.52
C GLN A 132 7.80 -8.51 -13.70
N ALA A 133 8.37 -9.01 -12.61
CA ALA A 133 7.66 -9.91 -11.69
C ALA A 133 6.36 -9.29 -11.14
N TYR A 134 6.41 -8.02 -10.74
CA TYR A 134 5.19 -7.33 -10.29
C TYR A 134 4.12 -7.23 -11.37
N ARG A 135 4.50 -6.82 -12.60
CA ARG A 135 3.56 -6.76 -13.73
C ARG A 135 2.99 -8.14 -14.07
N ASP A 136 3.85 -9.16 -14.03
CA ASP A 136 3.45 -10.54 -14.30
C ASP A 136 2.44 -11.03 -13.26
N TYR A 137 2.61 -10.70 -11.98
CA TYR A 137 1.63 -11.03 -10.92
C TYR A 137 0.31 -10.27 -11.11
N VAL A 138 0.34 -8.98 -11.41
CA VAL A 138 -0.87 -8.21 -11.73
C VAL A 138 -1.58 -8.80 -12.95
N GLN A 139 -0.84 -9.06 -14.02
CA GLN A 139 -1.39 -9.64 -15.24
C GLN A 139 -1.96 -11.03 -15.00
N ALA A 140 -1.24 -11.88 -14.26
CA ALA A 140 -1.70 -13.22 -13.89
C ALA A 140 -3.03 -13.17 -13.13
N PHE A 141 -3.17 -12.24 -12.17
CA PHE A 141 -4.43 -12.04 -11.47
C PHE A 141 -5.55 -11.55 -12.41
N MET A 142 -5.25 -10.59 -13.31
CA MET A 142 -6.27 -10.02 -14.20
C MET A 142 -6.82 -11.01 -15.22
N VAL A 143 -6.03 -12.02 -15.63
CA VAL A 143 -6.48 -13.07 -16.57
C VAL A 143 -7.11 -14.27 -15.87
N MET A 144 -7.09 -14.34 -14.53
CA MET A 144 -7.77 -15.39 -13.78
C MET A 144 -9.28 -15.38 -14.05
N PRO A 145 -9.94 -16.54 -13.97
CA PRO A 145 -11.40 -16.64 -13.97
C PRO A 145 -12.02 -15.73 -12.93
N TYR A 146 -13.14 -15.10 -13.26
CA TYR A 146 -13.78 -14.12 -12.38
C TYR A 146 -14.10 -14.68 -10.97
N TYR A 147 -14.54 -15.94 -10.89
CA TYR A 147 -14.85 -16.57 -9.61
C TYR A 147 -13.61 -16.73 -8.70
N GLU A 148 -12.43 -17.01 -9.29
CA GLU A 148 -11.18 -17.09 -8.54
C GLU A 148 -10.77 -15.72 -7.98
N ARG A 149 -10.87 -14.68 -8.81
CA ARG A 149 -10.63 -13.31 -8.38
C ARG A 149 -11.58 -12.91 -7.25
N MET A 150 -12.88 -13.26 -7.35
CA MET A 150 -13.85 -13.03 -6.26
C MET A 150 -13.45 -13.73 -4.96
N GLN A 151 -13.01 -14.98 -5.04
CA GLN A 151 -12.57 -15.74 -3.86
C GLN A 151 -11.35 -15.09 -3.21
N LEU A 152 -10.33 -14.72 -4.00
CA LEU A 152 -9.11 -14.08 -3.51
C LEU A 152 -9.38 -12.67 -2.94
N CYS A 153 -10.23 -11.89 -3.59
CA CYS A 153 -10.69 -10.60 -3.05
C CYS A 153 -11.49 -10.77 -1.74
N GLY A 154 -12.30 -11.82 -1.67
CA GLY A 154 -13.04 -12.19 -0.45
C GLY A 154 -12.09 -12.52 0.71
N LEU A 155 -11.04 -13.33 0.45
CA LEU A 155 -9.99 -13.62 1.44
C LEU A 155 -9.32 -12.33 1.93
N ALA A 156 -8.88 -11.46 1.02
CA ALA A 156 -8.24 -10.19 1.37
C ALA A 156 -9.18 -9.32 2.22
N GLY A 157 -10.45 -9.20 1.83
CA GLY A 157 -11.46 -8.44 2.57
C GLY A 157 -11.70 -8.99 3.98
N ILE A 158 -11.82 -10.32 4.13
CA ILE A 158 -11.99 -10.96 5.44
C ILE A 158 -10.77 -10.70 6.33
N LEU A 159 -9.55 -10.90 5.83
CA LEU A 159 -8.33 -10.68 6.61
C LEU A 159 -8.15 -9.20 7.00
N LEU A 160 -8.42 -8.27 6.10
CA LEU A 160 -8.39 -6.83 6.39
C LEU A 160 -9.45 -6.42 7.42
N SER A 161 -10.60 -7.10 7.45
CA SER A 161 -11.67 -6.79 8.41
C SER A 161 -11.24 -6.96 9.86
N TYR A 162 -10.27 -7.85 10.16
CA TYR A 162 -9.70 -7.96 11.52
C TYR A 162 -9.03 -6.65 11.94
N PHE A 163 -8.31 -6.00 11.04
CA PHE A 163 -7.65 -4.72 11.33
C PHE A 163 -8.64 -3.57 11.40
N VAL A 164 -9.65 -3.54 10.52
CA VAL A 164 -10.72 -2.53 10.54
C VAL A 164 -11.52 -2.61 11.85
N LYS A 165 -11.82 -3.80 12.34
CA LYS A 165 -12.51 -4.00 13.62
C LYS A 165 -11.80 -3.35 14.80
N HIS A 166 -10.47 -3.33 14.79
CA HIS A 166 -9.62 -2.77 15.84
C HIS A 166 -9.06 -1.39 15.47
N GLY A 167 -9.30 -0.94 14.23
CA GLY A 167 -8.91 0.36 13.74
C GLY A 167 -9.77 1.48 14.31
N ARG A 168 -9.23 2.70 14.25
CA ARG A 168 -9.98 3.91 14.58
C ARG A 168 -10.40 4.59 13.28
N GLU A 169 -11.69 4.85 13.11
CA GLU A 169 -12.14 5.66 12.00
C GLU A 169 -11.58 7.09 12.16
N ARG A 170 -10.91 7.57 11.14
CA ARG A 170 -10.29 8.90 11.18
C ARG A 170 -11.41 9.94 11.20
N ALA A 171 -11.37 10.86 12.17
CA ALA A 171 -12.32 11.97 12.31
C ALA A 171 -12.44 12.85 11.04
N GLN A 172 -11.52 12.68 10.10
CA GLN A 172 -11.47 13.35 8.81
C GLN A 172 -12.76 13.20 7.99
N LEU A 173 -13.39 12.02 8.04
CA LEU A 173 -14.61 11.73 7.27
C LEU A 173 -15.87 12.35 7.91
N HIS A 174 -15.80 12.72 9.18
CA HIS A 174 -16.90 13.40 9.87
C HIS A 174 -16.84 14.92 9.73
N ASP A 175 -15.75 15.48 9.20
CA ASP A 175 -15.71 16.92 8.90
C ASP A 175 -16.40 17.18 7.56
N ALA A 176 -17.64 17.65 7.64
CA ALA A 176 -18.50 17.92 6.48
C ALA A 176 -17.89 18.89 5.45
N ARG A 177 -16.83 19.64 5.81
CA ARG A 177 -16.16 20.57 4.91
C ARG A 177 -14.90 19.97 4.28
N ILE A 178 -14.21 19.05 4.98
CA ILE A 178 -12.95 18.46 4.52
C ILE A 178 -13.19 17.16 3.74
N ALA A 179 -14.15 16.33 4.14
CA ALA A 179 -14.43 15.07 3.45
C ALA A 179 -14.72 15.25 1.94
N PRO A 180 -15.58 16.20 1.50
CA PRO A 180 -15.80 16.43 0.06
C PRO A 180 -14.55 16.93 -0.67
N ILE A 181 -13.63 17.61 0.04
CA ILE A 181 -12.36 18.09 -0.55
C ILE A 181 -11.41 16.93 -0.80
N LEU A 182 -11.33 15.97 0.13
CA LEU A 182 -10.51 14.77 -0.06
C LEU A 182 -11.00 13.94 -1.27
N GLU A 183 -12.31 13.81 -1.40
CA GLU A 183 -12.93 13.14 -2.54
C GLU A 183 -12.66 13.89 -3.85
N TYR A 184 -12.82 15.22 -3.87
CA TYR A 184 -12.49 16.06 -5.01
C TYR A 184 -11.02 15.89 -5.44
N ILE A 185 -10.07 15.96 -4.49
CA ILE A 185 -8.65 15.79 -4.79
C ILE A 185 -8.41 14.43 -5.47
N GLN A 186 -9.03 13.37 -4.97
CA GLN A 186 -8.87 12.02 -5.51
C GLN A 186 -9.36 11.91 -6.97
N GLN A 187 -10.49 12.53 -7.28
CA GLN A 187 -11.07 12.50 -8.62
C GLN A 187 -10.30 13.36 -9.65
N HIS A 188 -9.56 14.39 -9.17
CA HIS A 188 -8.90 15.39 -10.01
C HIS A 188 -7.38 15.36 -9.92
N LEU A 189 -6.78 14.21 -9.55
CA LEU A 189 -5.32 14.09 -9.40
C LEU A 189 -4.54 14.40 -10.68
N HIS A 190 -5.15 14.21 -11.85
CA HIS A 190 -4.58 14.52 -13.15
C HIS A 190 -4.54 16.02 -13.46
N GLU A 191 -5.21 16.85 -12.67
CA GLU A 191 -5.28 18.30 -12.85
C GLU A 191 -4.27 19.05 -11.97
N SER A 192 -4.04 20.33 -12.31
CA SER A 192 -3.31 21.24 -11.43
C SER A 192 -4.27 21.74 -10.34
N ILE A 193 -4.09 21.24 -9.13
CA ILE A 193 -4.93 21.60 -7.98
C ILE A 193 -4.22 22.68 -7.15
N SER A 194 -4.87 23.85 -6.96
CA SER A 194 -4.40 24.90 -6.09
C SER A 194 -5.09 24.89 -4.72
N VAL A 195 -4.43 25.45 -3.71
CA VAL A 195 -5.01 25.57 -2.37
C VAL A 195 -6.20 26.50 -2.35
N GLU A 196 -6.17 27.52 -3.19
CA GLU A 196 -7.25 28.48 -3.38
C GLU A 196 -8.53 27.80 -3.86
N GLN A 197 -8.43 26.99 -4.92
CA GLN A 197 -9.56 26.20 -5.44
C GLN A 197 -10.17 25.27 -4.39
N LEU A 198 -9.31 24.63 -3.57
CA LEU A 198 -9.78 23.76 -2.49
C LEU A 198 -10.47 24.53 -1.37
N ALA A 199 -9.95 25.71 -1.00
CA ALA A 199 -10.54 26.57 0.02
C ALA A 199 -11.90 27.12 -0.43
N ASP A 200 -12.01 27.57 -1.70
CA ASP A 200 -13.25 28.06 -2.27
C ASP A 200 -14.33 26.97 -2.28
N ARG A 201 -13.97 25.74 -2.68
CA ARG A 201 -14.89 24.58 -2.62
C ARG A 201 -15.35 24.23 -1.22
N ALA A 202 -14.47 24.42 -0.22
CA ALA A 202 -14.82 24.23 1.19
C ALA A 202 -15.64 25.41 1.77
N CYS A 203 -15.87 26.47 1.00
CA CYS A 203 -16.45 27.74 1.46
C CYS A 203 -15.69 28.34 2.64
N LEU A 204 -14.35 28.29 2.61
CA LEU A 204 -13.47 28.77 3.66
C LEU A 204 -12.42 29.75 3.10
N THR A 205 -11.96 30.67 3.96
CA THR A 205 -10.76 31.45 3.61
C THR A 205 -9.54 30.54 3.52
N LYS A 206 -8.60 30.81 2.62
CA LYS A 206 -7.37 30.05 2.40
C LYS A 206 -6.65 29.71 3.72
N SER A 207 -6.43 30.70 4.59
CA SER A 207 -5.70 30.53 5.84
C SER A 207 -6.46 29.61 6.82
N TYR A 208 -7.78 29.76 6.92
CA TYR A 208 -8.60 28.91 7.78
C TYR A 208 -8.67 27.49 7.22
N PHE A 209 -8.82 27.34 5.89
CA PHE A 209 -8.82 26.03 5.22
C PHE A 209 -7.52 25.26 5.48
N ILE A 210 -6.35 25.87 5.25
CA ILE A 210 -5.05 25.21 5.49
C ILE A 210 -4.94 24.72 6.94
N ARG A 211 -5.30 25.58 7.91
CA ARG A 211 -5.27 25.21 9.32
C ARG A 211 -6.23 24.08 9.64
N ARG A 212 -7.48 24.16 9.16
CA ARG A 212 -8.50 23.14 9.39
C ARG A 212 -8.15 21.82 8.73
N PHE A 213 -7.71 21.84 7.48
CA PHE A 213 -7.25 20.67 6.75
C PHE A 213 -6.10 19.99 7.50
N ARG A 214 -5.09 20.75 7.94
CA ARG A 214 -3.97 20.20 8.71
C ARG A 214 -4.41 19.60 10.05
N GLN A 215 -5.36 20.21 10.75
CA GLN A 215 -5.93 19.64 11.98
C GLN A 215 -6.62 18.32 11.75
N VAL A 216 -7.32 18.20 10.63
CA VAL A 216 -8.13 17.04 10.27
C VAL A 216 -7.28 15.93 9.63
N VAL A 217 -6.39 16.28 8.69
CA VAL A 217 -5.63 15.33 7.86
C VAL A 217 -4.20 15.09 8.38
N GLY A 218 -3.70 15.94 9.28
CA GLY A 218 -2.34 15.87 9.83
C GLY A 218 -1.26 16.56 9.00
N ILE A 219 -1.49 16.78 7.71
CA ILE A 219 -0.57 17.46 6.77
C ILE A 219 -1.29 18.58 6.03
N THR A 220 -0.53 19.47 5.36
CA THR A 220 -1.14 20.57 4.59
C THR A 220 -1.84 20.06 3.32
N PRO A 221 -2.83 20.81 2.77
CA PRO A 221 -3.52 20.42 1.55
C PRO A 221 -2.58 20.11 0.38
N ILE A 222 -1.57 20.94 0.16
CA ILE A 222 -0.62 20.75 -0.94
C ILE A 222 0.27 19.52 -0.72
N GLN A 223 0.69 19.24 0.51
CA GLN A 223 1.42 18.02 0.84
C GLN A 223 0.56 16.77 0.60
N TYR A 224 -0.72 16.83 0.92
CA TYR A 224 -1.65 15.74 0.66
C TYR A 224 -1.81 15.50 -0.85
N VAL A 225 -2.06 16.55 -1.65
CA VAL A 225 -2.15 16.47 -3.12
C VAL A 225 -0.86 15.87 -3.70
N GLN A 226 0.30 16.37 -3.28
CA GLN A 226 1.61 15.86 -3.74
C GLN A 226 1.78 14.38 -3.40
N LYS A 227 1.47 13.98 -2.17
CA LYS A 227 1.53 12.58 -1.73
C LYS A 227 0.66 11.68 -2.62
N ARG A 228 -0.59 12.08 -2.90
CA ARG A 228 -1.51 11.31 -3.74
C ARG A 228 -1.03 11.21 -5.20
N LYS A 229 -0.53 12.32 -5.77
CA LYS A 229 0.06 12.34 -7.11
C LYS A 229 1.29 11.44 -7.21
N VAL A 230 2.16 11.46 -6.20
CA VAL A 230 3.34 10.59 -6.15
C VAL A 230 2.93 9.12 -6.05
N GLN A 231 1.95 8.76 -5.24
CA GLN A 231 1.41 7.40 -5.18
C GLN A 231 0.84 6.94 -6.53
N HIS A 232 0.12 7.82 -7.23
CA HIS A 232 -0.36 7.51 -8.58
C HIS A 232 0.80 7.36 -9.58
N ALA A 233 1.80 8.23 -9.50
CA ALA A 233 3.00 8.13 -10.35
C ALA A 233 3.78 6.83 -10.10
N GLN A 234 3.90 6.38 -8.84
CA GLN A 234 4.52 5.10 -8.52
C GLN A 234 3.80 3.94 -9.23
N LYS A 235 2.46 3.95 -9.20
CA LYS A 235 1.65 2.96 -9.93
C LYS A 235 1.96 2.99 -11.43
N LEU A 236 1.93 4.17 -12.05
CA LEU A 236 2.21 4.31 -13.50
C LEU A 236 3.64 3.93 -13.88
N LEU A 237 4.61 4.23 -13.01
CA LEU A 237 6.00 3.77 -13.18
C LEU A 237 6.10 2.24 -13.18
N LEU A 238 5.24 1.55 -12.48
CA LEU A 238 5.16 0.09 -12.37
C LEU A 238 4.41 -0.56 -13.54
N GLU A 239 3.29 0.02 -13.92
CA GLU A 239 2.33 -0.61 -14.83
C GLU A 239 2.51 -0.20 -16.29
N SER A 240 3.39 0.77 -16.59
CA SER A 240 3.53 1.30 -17.94
C SER A 240 4.97 1.57 -18.35
N GLU A 241 5.23 1.54 -19.65
CA GLU A 241 6.49 1.95 -20.29
C GLU A 241 6.55 3.47 -20.55
N LYS A 242 5.60 4.26 -20.04
CA LYS A 242 5.57 5.71 -20.22
C LYS A 242 6.84 6.36 -19.70
N SER A 243 7.34 7.35 -20.42
CA SER A 243 8.49 8.16 -19.95
C SER A 243 8.14 8.91 -18.66
N VAL A 244 9.17 9.28 -17.90
CA VAL A 244 9.00 10.09 -16.67
C VAL A 244 8.25 11.39 -16.94
N GLY A 245 8.48 12.02 -18.10
CA GLY A 245 7.77 13.23 -18.50
C GLY A 245 6.28 12.97 -18.80
N GLN A 246 5.96 11.87 -19.47
CA GLN A 246 4.56 11.48 -19.71
C GLN A 246 3.83 11.18 -18.41
N ILE A 247 4.48 10.48 -17.47
CA ILE A 247 3.89 10.21 -16.16
C ILE A 247 3.69 11.50 -15.37
N ALA A 248 4.68 12.41 -15.37
CA ALA A 248 4.54 13.70 -14.71
C ALA A 248 3.31 14.48 -15.22
N ALA A 249 3.13 14.54 -16.54
CA ALA A 249 1.97 15.19 -17.16
C ALA A 249 0.65 14.49 -16.77
N GLU A 250 0.61 13.16 -16.80
CA GLU A 250 -0.59 12.36 -16.50
C GLU A 250 -1.04 12.49 -15.04
N VAL A 251 -0.08 12.62 -14.11
CA VAL A 251 -0.41 12.89 -12.70
C VAL A 251 -0.54 14.39 -12.40
N GLY A 252 -0.65 15.22 -13.42
CA GLY A 252 -0.98 16.65 -13.30
C GLY A 252 0.15 17.53 -12.77
N PHE A 253 1.42 17.21 -13.05
CA PHE A 253 2.54 18.14 -12.87
C PHE A 253 2.84 18.85 -14.20
N ALA A 254 2.82 20.18 -14.15
CA ALA A 254 3.15 21.00 -15.33
C ALA A 254 4.67 20.98 -15.66
N ASP A 255 5.51 20.72 -14.67
CA ASP A 255 6.96 20.71 -14.80
C ASP A 255 7.56 19.38 -14.34
N THR A 256 8.27 18.71 -15.25
CA THR A 256 8.88 17.39 -14.99
C THR A 256 10.00 17.47 -13.96
N ALA A 257 10.80 18.56 -13.95
CA ALA A 257 11.89 18.69 -12.98
C ALA A 257 11.33 18.90 -11.55
N TYR A 258 10.25 19.66 -11.44
CA TYR A 258 9.52 19.80 -10.18
C TYR A 258 8.94 18.47 -9.71
N PHE A 259 8.32 17.69 -10.62
CA PHE A 259 7.84 16.35 -10.33
C PHE A 259 8.96 15.46 -9.79
N ILE A 260 10.11 15.39 -10.47
CA ILE A 260 11.25 14.57 -10.05
C ILE A 260 11.71 14.94 -8.64
N ARG A 261 11.77 16.24 -8.33
CA ARG A 261 12.15 16.73 -7.00
C ARG A 261 11.14 16.32 -5.93
N ILE A 262 9.85 16.48 -6.19
CA ILE A 262 8.77 16.10 -5.26
C ILE A 262 8.76 14.58 -5.06
N PHE A 263 8.85 13.81 -6.13
CA PHE A 263 8.90 12.35 -6.08
C PHE A 263 10.09 11.86 -5.23
N LYS A 264 11.30 12.39 -5.51
CA LYS A 264 12.51 12.06 -4.73
C LYS A 264 12.37 12.47 -3.26
N GLY A 265 11.74 13.60 -2.96
CA GLY A 265 11.47 14.04 -1.60
C GLY A 265 10.56 13.10 -0.81
N HIS A 266 9.58 12.46 -1.47
CA HIS A 266 8.66 11.51 -0.85
C HIS A 266 9.21 10.09 -0.76
N ILE A 267 9.93 9.64 -1.80
CA ILE A 267 10.32 8.24 -1.99
C ILE A 267 11.79 7.99 -1.65
N GLY A 268 12.63 9.04 -1.68
CA GLY A 268 14.08 8.94 -1.50
C GLY A 268 14.86 8.76 -2.81
N TYR A 269 14.19 8.38 -3.89
CA TYR A 269 14.77 8.12 -5.22
C TYR A 269 14.08 8.95 -6.29
N THR A 270 14.79 9.25 -7.40
CA THR A 270 14.13 9.83 -8.58
C THR A 270 13.17 8.81 -9.23
N PRO A 271 12.19 9.24 -10.03
CA PRO A 271 11.32 8.32 -10.75
C PRO A 271 12.08 7.30 -11.62
N GLN A 272 13.18 7.74 -12.26
CA GLN A 272 14.01 6.87 -13.07
C GLN A 272 14.79 5.86 -12.21
N GLU A 273 15.42 6.30 -11.13
CA GLU A 273 16.08 5.41 -10.16
C GLU A 273 15.08 4.45 -9.53
N TYR A 274 13.89 4.92 -9.21
CA TYR A 274 12.80 4.10 -8.69
C TYR A 274 12.43 3.01 -9.70
N ARG A 275 12.24 3.36 -10.97
CA ARG A 275 11.97 2.40 -12.05
C ARG A 275 13.14 1.40 -12.22
N VAL A 276 14.39 1.87 -12.24
CA VAL A 276 15.58 1.00 -12.43
C VAL A 276 15.79 0.09 -11.22
N ARG A 277 15.68 0.60 -9.98
CA ARG A 277 15.83 -0.22 -8.77
C ARG A 277 14.77 -1.32 -8.65
N LEU A 278 13.66 -1.08 -9.26
CA LEU A 278 12.59 -2.06 -9.35
C LEU A 278 12.78 -3.01 -10.56
N ILE A 279 13.68 -2.72 -11.53
CA ILE A 279 14.03 -3.54 -12.70
C ILE A 279 15.33 -4.34 -12.48
N GLY A 280 16.23 -3.86 -11.61
CA GLY A 280 17.51 -4.50 -11.27
C GLY A 280 17.40 -5.31 -10.04
#